data_a35eea62d97f5db0258532cb5e3471ed
#
_entry.id   a35eea62d97f5db0258532cb5e3471ed
#
_cell.length_a   1.000
_cell.length_b   1.000
_cell.length_c   1.000
_cell.angle_alpha   90.00
_cell.angle_beta   90.00
_cell.angle_gamma   90.00
#
_symmetry.space_group_name_H-M   'P 1'
#
loop_
_entity.id
_entity.type
_entity.pdbx_description
1 polymer ?
#
loop_
_entity_poly.entity_id
_entity_poly.type
_entity_poly.pdbx_seq_one_letter_code
_entity_poly.pdbx_strand_id
1 'polypeptide(L)'
;MTTRHRSLLYGCAILALGLAASSGMAPSLGPFDYDTVEIAPNVYGFFEKRLNPIVSSNIIAVIGRDAVLVFDTGHHPTITRRIAGDIKRLTKKPVRYVVISHWHDDHFAGNADFSKAYPGVQIIAHEFTARMIESRRDSFRGEPCRKDIETSSKPLRDLLATGKRADGSPISDSTRHRLQNFAEAVDAQMPECDAMEYRGVDRPIDGSLTLDLGGRSVELSFLGRGNTAGDLMAYLPDSKTLLTGDLVVYPFPFATEPYVTEWAAVMRRIEAMDLTRIVPGHGPVMNDKTYVRDVAEVLESISSQAKAVYQPGMTADQLREKIDLSRFSDRFSHGDAFIKGNFDAQMKGSAIDRMWQELTGQWKPEG
;
A
#
# COMPACT_ATOMS: atom_id res chain seq x y z
N MET A 1 -33.00 56.50 18.93
CA MET A 1 -31.54 56.29 18.85
C MET A 1 -31.31 54.79 18.61
N THR A 2 -31.10 54.42 17.37
CA THR A 2 -30.98 53.03 16.91
C THR A 2 -29.56 52.85 16.38
N THR A 3 -28.79 52.11 17.09
CA THR A 3 -27.40 51.72 16.71
C THR A 3 -27.44 50.43 15.91
N ARG A 4 -27.12 50.51 14.61
CA ARG A 4 -26.95 49.35 13.71
C ARG A 4 -25.56 48.76 13.91
N HIS A 5 -25.49 47.48 14.28
CA HIS A 5 -24.27 46.71 14.18
C HIS A 5 -24.06 46.24 12.73
N ARG A 6 -22.94 46.63 12.15
CA ARG A 6 -22.42 46.11 10.87
C ARG A 6 -21.59 44.85 11.14
N SER A 7 -22.06 43.74 10.66
CA SER A 7 -21.26 42.49 10.59
C SER A 7 -20.29 42.59 9.41
N LEU A 8 -19.00 42.54 9.68
CA LEU A 8 -17.95 42.38 8.66
C LEU A 8 -17.83 40.89 8.32
N LEU A 9 -18.21 40.55 7.11
CA LEU A 9 -17.90 39.26 6.49
C LEU A 9 -16.47 39.32 5.94
N TYR A 10 -15.55 38.55 6.53
CA TYR A 10 -14.25 38.29 5.93
C TYR A 10 -14.40 37.18 4.89
N GLY A 11 -14.41 37.58 3.62
CA GLY A 11 -14.29 36.64 2.51
C GLY A 11 -12.82 36.21 2.35
N CYS A 12 -12.50 34.95 2.64
CA CYS A 12 -11.25 34.35 2.21
C CYS A 12 -11.31 34.11 0.70
N ALA A 13 -10.64 34.96 -0.06
CA ALA A 13 -10.38 34.73 -1.47
C ALA A 13 -9.24 33.67 -1.56
N ILE A 14 -9.59 32.48 -1.98
CA ILE A 14 -8.59 31.46 -2.38
C ILE A 14 -8.10 31.89 -3.77
N LEU A 15 -6.90 32.45 -3.84
CA LEU A 15 -6.19 32.65 -5.10
C LEU A 15 -5.68 31.27 -5.58
N ALA A 16 -6.40 30.66 -6.51
CA ALA A 16 -5.89 29.59 -7.33
C ALA A 16 -4.89 30.18 -8.33
N LEU A 17 -3.60 30.12 -8.01
CA LEU A 17 -2.53 30.35 -8.98
C LEU A 17 -2.47 29.13 -9.91
N GLY A 18 -3.17 29.20 -11.03
CA GLY A 18 -3.03 28.30 -12.15
C GLY A 18 -1.67 28.50 -12.81
N LEU A 19 -0.70 27.65 -12.54
CA LEU A 19 0.44 27.44 -13.40
C LEU A 19 -0.05 26.72 -14.65
N ALA A 20 -0.28 27.49 -15.74
CA ALA A 20 -0.47 26.94 -17.06
C ALA A 20 0.88 26.38 -17.54
N ALA A 21 1.21 25.15 -17.14
CA ALA A 21 2.21 24.35 -17.82
C ALA A 21 1.60 23.96 -19.18
N SER A 22 2.29 24.26 -20.29
CA SER A 22 1.95 23.81 -21.63
C SER A 22 1.84 22.28 -21.63
N SER A 23 0.65 21.76 -21.55
CA SER A 23 0.32 20.35 -21.48
C SER A 23 0.40 19.73 -22.87
N GLY A 24 1.60 19.28 -23.26
CA GLY A 24 1.63 18.06 -24.04
C GLY A 24 1.15 16.95 -23.11
N MET A 25 -0.11 16.57 -23.20
CA MET A 25 -0.64 15.43 -22.44
C MET A 25 0.23 14.22 -22.75
N ALA A 26 0.94 13.71 -21.73
CA ALA A 26 1.62 12.45 -21.89
C ALA A 26 0.59 11.38 -22.26
N PRO A 27 0.91 10.44 -23.18
CA PRO A 27 -0.01 9.41 -23.58
C PRO A 27 -0.50 8.62 -22.34
N SER A 28 -1.78 8.29 -22.30
CA SER A 28 -2.34 7.44 -21.25
C SER A 28 -1.61 6.10 -21.22
N LEU A 29 -1.33 5.58 -20.01
CA LEU A 29 -0.78 4.24 -19.81
C LEU A 29 -1.90 3.17 -19.74
N GLY A 30 -3.12 3.52 -20.11
CA GLY A 30 -4.26 2.60 -20.02
C GLY A 30 -4.59 2.26 -18.58
N PRO A 31 -4.66 0.95 -18.21
CA PRO A 31 -5.00 0.56 -16.86
C PRO A 31 -3.95 0.93 -15.80
N PHE A 32 -2.74 1.32 -16.20
CA PHE A 32 -1.62 1.71 -15.34
C PHE A 32 -1.41 3.22 -15.23
N ASP A 33 -2.41 4.04 -15.53
CA ASP A 33 -2.27 5.48 -15.45
C ASP A 33 -2.30 5.96 -13.99
N TYR A 34 -1.53 7.02 -13.69
CA TYR A 34 -1.39 7.57 -12.35
C TYR A 34 -1.47 9.09 -12.35
N ASP A 35 -1.81 9.64 -11.19
CA ASP A 35 -1.74 11.07 -10.90
C ASP A 35 -0.48 11.40 -10.11
N THR A 36 0.14 12.53 -10.44
CA THR A 36 1.24 13.09 -9.65
C THR A 36 0.68 14.20 -8.77
N VAL A 37 0.82 14.05 -7.45
CA VAL A 37 0.27 14.97 -6.46
C VAL A 37 1.37 15.46 -5.54
N GLU A 38 1.51 16.77 -5.36
CA GLU A 38 2.34 17.33 -4.29
C GLU A 38 1.57 17.25 -2.97
N ILE A 39 1.97 16.31 -2.09
CA ILE A 39 1.28 16.02 -0.81
C ILE A 39 1.79 16.86 0.36
N ALA A 40 3.01 17.36 0.24
CA ALA A 40 3.64 18.34 1.13
C ALA A 40 4.72 19.08 0.33
N PRO A 41 5.26 20.23 0.78
CA PRO A 41 6.28 20.96 0.04
C PRO A 41 7.46 20.08 -0.38
N ASN A 42 7.67 19.91 -1.71
CA ASN A 42 8.68 19.03 -2.30
C ASN A 42 8.55 17.54 -1.92
N VAL A 43 7.34 17.06 -1.63
CA VAL A 43 7.02 15.64 -1.46
C VAL A 43 5.92 15.29 -2.47
N TYR A 44 6.24 14.44 -3.41
CA TYR A 44 5.36 14.08 -4.52
C TYR A 44 4.97 12.62 -4.43
N GLY A 45 3.67 12.35 -4.47
CA GLY A 45 3.11 11.01 -4.59
C GLY A 45 2.66 10.72 -6.02
N PHE A 46 2.90 9.50 -6.46
CA PHE A 46 2.41 8.94 -7.70
C PHE A 46 1.35 7.91 -7.36
N PHE A 47 0.09 8.25 -7.61
CA PHE A 47 -1.08 7.49 -7.20
C PHE A 47 -1.82 6.95 -8.42
N GLU A 48 -2.17 5.68 -8.40
CA GLU A 48 -2.98 5.12 -9.47
C GLU A 48 -4.33 5.83 -9.59
N LYS A 49 -4.77 6.06 -10.84
CA LYS A 49 -6.07 6.69 -11.12
C LYS A 49 -7.24 5.75 -10.87
N ARG A 50 -7.02 4.46 -10.92
CA ARG A 50 -8.05 3.45 -10.68
C ARG A 50 -7.75 2.73 -9.38
N LEU A 51 -8.70 2.72 -8.45
CA LEU A 51 -8.64 1.86 -7.26
C LEU A 51 -8.75 0.40 -7.70
N ASN A 52 -7.68 -0.13 -8.22
CA ASN A 52 -7.58 -1.54 -8.55
C ASN A 52 -6.55 -2.17 -7.59
N PRO A 53 -6.96 -3.02 -6.64
CA PRO A 53 -6.10 -3.51 -5.56
C PRO A 53 -4.93 -4.39 -6.01
N ILE A 54 -4.72 -4.58 -7.32
CA ILE A 54 -3.73 -5.54 -7.83
C ILE A 54 -2.53 -4.85 -8.45
N VAL A 55 -2.56 -3.52 -8.62
CA VAL A 55 -1.72 -3.00 -9.69
C VAL A 55 -0.41 -2.40 -9.25
N SER A 56 -0.32 -1.58 -8.24
CA SER A 56 0.97 -1.04 -7.80
C SER A 56 0.84 -0.25 -6.51
N SER A 57 1.89 -0.23 -5.74
CA SER A 57 1.98 0.61 -4.57
C SER A 57 2.04 2.10 -4.94
N ASN A 58 1.68 2.94 -3.99
CA ASN A 58 2.00 4.36 -4.06
C ASN A 58 3.52 4.56 -4.05
N ILE A 59 4.05 5.31 -5.00
CA ILE A 59 5.48 5.65 -5.05
C ILE A 59 5.62 7.10 -4.60
N ILE A 60 6.54 7.36 -3.65
CA ILE A 60 6.69 8.71 -3.09
C ILE A 60 8.10 9.23 -3.30
N ALA A 61 8.23 10.41 -3.90
CA ALA A 61 9.51 11.12 -4.03
C ALA A 61 9.62 12.24 -2.99
N VAL A 62 10.62 12.18 -2.14
CA VAL A 62 10.95 13.18 -1.14
C VAL A 62 12.18 13.96 -1.58
N ILE A 63 12.02 15.24 -1.90
CA ILE A 63 13.07 16.09 -2.45
C ILE A 63 13.64 16.97 -1.34
N GLY A 64 14.91 16.76 -0.99
CA GLY A 64 15.68 17.66 -0.11
C GLY A 64 16.46 18.72 -0.90
N ARG A 65 17.37 19.43 -0.24
CA ARG A 65 18.23 20.41 -0.91
C ARG A 65 19.26 19.75 -1.81
N ASP A 66 19.84 18.62 -1.39
CA ASP A 66 21.02 18.02 -2.02
C ASP A 66 20.75 16.64 -2.66
N ALA A 67 19.63 16.00 -2.30
CA ALA A 67 19.28 14.66 -2.75
C ALA A 67 17.78 14.42 -2.76
N VAL A 68 17.38 13.32 -3.41
CA VAL A 68 16.02 12.77 -3.42
C VAL A 68 16.05 11.37 -2.80
N LEU A 69 15.03 11.06 -2.02
CA LEU A 69 14.66 9.71 -1.60
C LEU A 69 13.38 9.32 -2.32
N VAL A 70 13.31 8.08 -2.78
CA VAL A 70 12.09 7.45 -3.29
C VAL A 70 11.67 6.36 -2.33
N PHE A 71 10.40 6.33 -1.94
CA PHE A 71 9.81 5.32 -1.07
C PHE A 71 8.92 4.42 -1.92
N ASP A 72 9.23 3.14 -1.95
CA ASP A 72 8.75 2.08 -2.83
C ASP A 72 9.00 2.34 -4.33
N THR A 73 8.92 1.30 -5.15
CA THR A 73 9.30 1.38 -6.57
C THR A 73 8.24 0.88 -7.53
N GLY A 74 7.12 0.36 -7.01
CA GLY A 74 6.04 -0.16 -7.82
C GLY A 74 6.33 -1.53 -8.42
N HIS A 75 5.37 -2.02 -9.20
CA HIS A 75 5.39 -3.36 -9.77
C HIS A 75 5.81 -3.35 -11.25
N HIS A 76 5.21 -2.44 -12.05
CA HIS A 76 5.28 -2.53 -13.51
C HIS A 76 6.41 -1.69 -14.10
N PRO A 77 7.35 -2.28 -14.86
CA PRO A 77 8.43 -1.56 -15.52
C PRO A 77 7.98 -0.33 -16.32
N THR A 78 6.84 -0.41 -17.02
CA THR A 78 6.29 0.72 -17.79
C THR A 78 5.97 1.91 -16.89
N ILE A 79 5.29 1.70 -15.76
CA ILE A 79 4.98 2.76 -14.79
C ILE A 79 6.25 3.27 -14.13
N THR A 80 7.08 2.36 -13.61
CA THR A 80 8.29 2.68 -12.88
C THR A 80 9.25 3.56 -13.69
N ARG A 81 9.48 3.21 -14.96
CA ARG A 81 10.33 4.00 -15.88
C ARG A 81 9.74 5.38 -16.14
N ARG A 82 8.43 5.49 -16.29
CA ARG A 82 7.74 6.78 -16.46
C ARG A 82 7.85 7.62 -15.19
N ILE A 83 7.60 7.07 -14.02
CA ILE A 83 7.74 7.79 -12.73
C ILE A 83 9.19 8.26 -12.52
N ALA A 84 10.17 7.41 -12.80
CA ALA A 84 11.58 7.82 -12.78
C ALA A 84 11.86 8.99 -13.72
N GLY A 85 11.23 9.01 -14.90
CA GLY A 85 11.28 10.15 -15.85
C GLY A 85 10.60 11.41 -15.29
N ASP A 86 9.47 11.27 -14.61
CA ASP A 86 8.75 12.38 -13.98
C ASP A 86 9.55 13.01 -12.84
N ILE A 87 10.19 12.20 -12.00
CA ILE A 87 11.10 12.70 -10.97
C ILE A 87 12.24 13.51 -11.58
N LYS A 88 12.82 13.09 -12.73
CA LYS A 88 13.83 13.89 -13.45
C LYS A 88 13.31 15.23 -14.00
N ARG A 89 12.00 15.33 -14.25
CA ARG A 89 11.35 16.59 -14.63
C ARG A 89 11.10 17.49 -13.41
N LEU A 90 10.69 16.93 -12.28
CA LEU A 90 10.46 17.67 -11.04
C LEU A 90 11.76 18.27 -10.46
N THR A 91 12.89 17.56 -10.58
CA THR A 91 14.15 18.03 -10.02
C THR A 91 15.37 17.52 -10.79
N LYS A 92 16.49 18.27 -10.71
CA LYS A 92 17.81 17.86 -11.23
C LYS A 92 18.71 17.25 -10.15
N LYS A 93 18.22 17.16 -8.91
CA LYS A 93 18.97 16.57 -7.81
C LYS A 93 19.06 15.06 -7.96
N PRO A 94 20.17 14.44 -7.51
CA PRO A 94 20.35 13.00 -7.62
C PRO A 94 19.35 12.25 -6.70
N VAL A 95 18.74 11.19 -7.21
CA VAL A 95 18.08 10.19 -6.34
C VAL A 95 19.19 9.36 -5.71
N ARG A 96 19.42 9.55 -4.42
CA ARG A 96 20.46 8.85 -3.67
C ARG A 96 19.94 7.60 -2.96
N TYR A 97 18.66 7.60 -2.57
CA TYR A 97 18.07 6.54 -1.78
C TYR A 97 16.76 6.08 -2.40
N VAL A 98 16.60 4.77 -2.44
CA VAL A 98 15.33 4.08 -2.58
C VAL A 98 15.10 3.34 -1.28
N VAL A 99 13.94 3.51 -0.66
CA VAL A 99 13.53 2.79 0.55
C VAL A 99 12.39 1.88 0.21
N ILE A 100 12.51 0.60 0.50
CA ILE A 100 11.45 -0.40 0.30
C ILE A 100 10.77 -0.66 1.63
N SER A 101 9.45 -0.44 1.65
CA SER A 101 8.63 -0.63 2.84
C SER A 101 8.61 -2.09 3.28
N HIS A 102 8.33 -3.01 2.38
CA HIS A 102 8.29 -4.45 2.64
C HIS A 102 8.51 -5.27 1.35
N TRP A 103 8.42 -6.61 1.43
CA TRP A 103 8.87 -7.51 0.38
C TRP A 103 7.80 -7.92 -0.66
N HIS A 104 6.59 -7.39 -0.64
CA HIS A 104 5.61 -7.68 -1.68
C HIS A 104 6.06 -7.09 -3.03
N ASP A 105 5.81 -7.83 -4.11
CA ASP A 105 6.39 -7.54 -5.42
C ASP A 105 6.06 -6.15 -5.95
N ASP A 106 4.88 -5.65 -5.64
CA ASP A 106 4.40 -4.33 -6.07
C ASP A 106 5.05 -3.15 -5.32
N HIS A 107 5.93 -3.42 -4.35
CA HIS A 107 6.74 -2.41 -3.67
C HIS A 107 8.20 -2.40 -4.11
N PHE A 108 8.76 -3.55 -4.57
CA PHE A 108 10.18 -3.63 -4.89
C PHE A 108 10.51 -4.01 -6.33
N ALA A 109 9.55 -4.50 -7.14
CA ALA A 109 9.85 -5.00 -8.48
C ALA A 109 10.49 -3.95 -9.41
N GLY A 110 10.22 -2.66 -9.16
CA GLY A 110 10.82 -1.54 -9.88
C GLY A 110 12.25 -1.18 -9.47
N ASN A 111 12.87 -1.87 -8.52
CA ASN A 111 14.23 -1.59 -8.04
C ASN A 111 15.27 -1.53 -9.17
N ALA A 112 15.20 -2.44 -10.15
CA ALA A 112 16.12 -2.48 -11.26
C ALA A 112 15.96 -1.26 -12.19
N ASP A 113 14.73 -0.83 -12.46
CA ASP A 113 14.45 0.32 -13.29
C ASP A 113 14.91 1.63 -12.64
N PHE A 114 14.68 1.80 -11.32
CA PHE A 114 15.23 2.93 -10.57
C PHE A 114 16.76 2.92 -10.56
N SER A 115 17.40 1.76 -10.38
CA SER A 115 18.87 1.65 -10.40
C SER A 115 19.46 2.01 -11.77
N LYS A 116 18.77 1.65 -12.86
CA LYS A 116 19.17 2.05 -14.22
C LYS A 116 18.96 3.54 -14.47
N ALA A 117 17.84 4.08 -14.00
CA ALA A 117 17.52 5.51 -14.16
C ALA A 117 18.43 6.41 -13.33
N TYR A 118 18.91 5.92 -12.19
CA TYR A 118 19.74 6.67 -11.23
C TYR A 118 20.95 5.83 -10.79
N PRO A 119 22.01 5.76 -11.61
CA PRO A 119 23.23 5.03 -11.28
C PRO A 119 23.82 5.49 -9.95
N GLY A 120 24.15 4.54 -9.06
CA GLY A 120 24.65 4.81 -7.72
C GLY A 120 23.57 5.03 -6.64
N VAL A 121 22.30 4.90 -6.97
CA VAL A 121 21.23 4.88 -5.96
C VAL A 121 21.43 3.72 -4.99
N GLN A 122 21.25 3.98 -3.70
CA GLN A 122 21.33 2.98 -2.64
C GLN A 122 19.91 2.51 -2.27
N ILE A 123 19.67 1.20 -2.37
CA ILE A 123 18.40 0.58 -1.99
C ILE A 123 18.49 0.13 -0.54
N ILE A 124 17.55 0.60 0.29
CA ILE A 124 17.48 0.39 1.74
C ILE A 124 16.17 -0.34 2.06
N ALA A 125 16.23 -1.35 2.91
CA ALA A 125 15.05 -2.04 3.43
C ALA A 125 15.35 -2.64 4.81
N HIS A 126 14.32 -3.12 5.50
CA HIS A 126 14.53 -3.94 6.70
C HIS A 126 15.24 -5.24 6.33
N GLU A 127 16.06 -5.79 7.25
CA GLU A 127 16.82 -7.04 7.01
C GLU A 127 15.93 -8.21 6.56
N PHE A 128 14.76 -8.35 7.18
CA PHE A 128 13.81 -9.38 6.79
C PHE A 128 13.34 -9.18 5.34
N THR A 129 12.93 -7.97 5.00
CA THR A 129 12.53 -7.58 3.65
C THR A 129 13.64 -7.86 2.64
N ALA A 130 14.89 -7.56 2.97
CA ALA A 130 16.04 -7.82 2.10
C ALA A 130 16.20 -9.32 1.81
N ARG A 131 16.07 -10.19 2.84
CA ARG A 131 16.14 -11.66 2.66
C ARG A 131 14.97 -12.17 1.81
N MET A 132 13.77 -11.66 2.03
CA MET A 132 12.59 -12.07 1.25
C MET A 132 12.71 -11.66 -0.22
N ILE A 133 13.15 -10.44 -0.51
CA ILE A 133 13.42 -9.98 -1.88
C ILE A 133 14.45 -10.88 -2.57
N GLU A 134 15.52 -11.27 -1.86
CA GLU A 134 16.52 -12.19 -2.40
C GLU A 134 15.92 -13.57 -2.69
N SER A 135 15.08 -14.11 -1.82
CA SER A 135 14.43 -15.41 -2.02
C SER A 135 13.50 -15.43 -3.22
N ARG A 136 12.92 -14.28 -3.56
CA ARG A 136 11.98 -14.11 -4.68
C ARG A 136 12.66 -13.80 -6.03
N ARG A 137 13.98 -13.69 -6.08
CA ARG A 137 14.78 -13.33 -7.26
C ARG A 137 14.26 -13.89 -8.58
N ASP A 138 13.85 -15.15 -8.59
CA ASP A 138 13.45 -15.87 -9.79
C ASP A 138 11.93 -16.15 -9.88
N SER A 139 11.14 -15.78 -8.87
CA SER A 139 9.70 -16.07 -8.82
C SER A 139 8.80 -14.92 -9.25
N PHE A 140 9.21 -13.66 -9.07
CA PHE A 140 8.34 -12.49 -9.32
C PHE A 140 8.33 -12.01 -10.80
N ARG A 141 9.11 -12.64 -11.70
CA ARG A 141 9.35 -12.23 -13.09
C ARG A 141 9.26 -13.40 -14.08
N GLY A 142 9.12 -13.09 -15.37
CA GLY A 142 9.08 -14.08 -16.46
C GLY A 142 7.91 -15.06 -16.33
N GLU A 143 8.17 -16.34 -16.64
CA GLU A 143 7.15 -17.40 -16.60
C GLU A 143 6.50 -17.60 -15.21
N PRO A 144 7.25 -17.65 -14.09
CA PRO A 144 6.66 -17.75 -12.77
C PRO A 144 5.65 -16.63 -12.47
N CYS A 145 5.99 -15.38 -12.78
CA CYS A 145 5.10 -14.24 -12.65
C CYS A 145 3.81 -14.42 -13.48
N ARG A 146 3.92 -14.77 -14.75
CA ARG A 146 2.74 -14.99 -15.60
C ARG A 146 1.84 -16.09 -15.05
N LYS A 147 2.42 -17.20 -14.61
CA LYS A 147 1.68 -18.32 -14.04
C LYS A 147 0.98 -17.94 -12.73
N ASP A 148 1.61 -17.14 -11.89
CA ASP A 148 1.01 -16.63 -10.66
C ASP A 148 -0.19 -15.74 -10.97
N ILE A 149 -0.04 -14.80 -11.90
CA ILE A 149 -1.11 -13.92 -12.39
C ILE A 149 -2.29 -14.75 -12.96
N GLU A 150 -2.00 -15.73 -13.82
CA GLU A 150 -3.04 -16.61 -14.38
C GLU A 150 -3.80 -17.36 -13.29
N THR A 151 -3.06 -17.91 -12.33
CA THR A 151 -3.64 -18.71 -11.23
C THR A 151 -4.48 -17.84 -10.30
N SER A 152 -3.94 -16.71 -9.86
CA SER A 152 -4.61 -15.80 -8.92
C SER A 152 -5.81 -15.09 -9.53
N SER A 153 -5.77 -14.76 -10.83
CA SER A 153 -6.87 -14.10 -11.53
C SER A 153 -8.00 -15.05 -11.95
N LYS A 154 -7.73 -16.35 -12.04
CA LYS A 154 -8.70 -17.34 -12.55
C LYS A 154 -10.07 -17.29 -11.87
N PRO A 155 -10.21 -17.27 -10.53
CA PRO A 155 -11.53 -17.23 -9.90
C PRO A 155 -12.37 -16.01 -10.30
N LEU A 156 -11.73 -14.84 -10.46
CA LEU A 156 -12.43 -13.62 -10.87
C LEU A 156 -12.78 -13.62 -12.35
N ARG A 157 -11.94 -14.22 -13.21
CA ARG A 157 -12.24 -14.44 -14.62
C ARG A 157 -13.40 -15.42 -14.80
N ASP A 158 -13.43 -16.51 -14.03
CA ASP A 158 -14.52 -17.49 -14.04
C ASP A 158 -15.84 -16.84 -13.59
N LEU A 159 -15.79 -15.99 -12.54
CA LEU A 159 -16.94 -15.23 -12.08
C LEU A 159 -17.46 -14.25 -13.14
N LEU A 160 -16.55 -13.56 -13.84
CA LEU A 160 -16.91 -12.68 -14.96
C LEU A 160 -17.54 -13.45 -16.11
N ALA A 161 -16.98 -14.60 -16.49
CA ALA A 161 -17.44 -15.43 -17.59
C ALA A 161 -18.82 -16.04 -17.32
N THR A 162 -19.04 -16.56 -16.11
CA THR A 162 -20.33 -17.17 -15.73
C THR A 162 -21.40 -16.12 -15.40
N GLY A 163 -20.99 -14.94 -14.92
CA GLY A 163 -21.89 -13.92 -14.42
C GLY A 163 -22.67 -14.33 -13.15
N LYS A 164 -22.26 -15.42 -12.49
CA LYS A 164 -22.94 -16.00 -11.33
C LYS A 164 -21.95 -16.29 -10.20
N ARG A 165 -22.38 -16.02 -8.97
CA ARG A 165 -21.68 -16.37 -7.74
C ARG A 165 -21.78 -17.87 -7.46
N ALA A 166 -21.04 -18.38 -6.50
CA ALA A 166 -21.07 -19.80 -6.10
C ALA A 166 -22.46 -20.28 -5.64
N ASP A 167 -23.28 -19.39 -5.07
CA ASP A 167 -24.65 -19.64 -4.67
C ASP A 167 -25.67 -19.60 -5.82
N GLY A 168 -25.20 -19.39 -7.08
CA GLY A 168 -26.02 -19.27 -8.28
C GLY A 168 -26.63 -17.89 -8.51
N SER A 169 -26.50 -16.93 -7.59
CA SER A 169 -27.00 -15.57 -7.75
C SER A 169 -26.21 -14.81 -8.82
N PRO A 170 -26.87 -13.93 -9.62
CA PRO A 170 -26.18 -13.14 -10.62
C PRO A 170 -25.30 -12.07 -9.98
N ILE A 171 -24.20 -11.73 -10.65
CA ILE A 171 -23.41 -10.54 -10.27
C ILE A 171 -24.13 -9.28 -10.76
N SER A 172 -23.98 -8.18 -10.00
CA SER A 172 -24.50 -6.87 -10.40
C SER A 172 -23.71 -6.28 -11.59
N ASP A 173 -24.29 -5.32 -12.31
CA ASP A 173 -23.59 -4.62 -13.40
C ASP A 173 -22.36 -3.88 -12.88
N SER A 174 -22.39 -3.32 -11.70
CA SER A 174 -21.23 -2.66 -11.08
C SER A 174 -20.12 -3.67 -10.76
N THR A 175 -20.46 -4.86 -10.26
CA THR A 175 -19.49 -5.96 -10.07
C THR A 175 -18.90 -6.41 -11.40
N ARG A 176 -19.74 -6.59 -12.42
CA ARG A 176 -19.30 -6.98 -13.77
C ARG A 176 -18.30 -5.96 -14.33
N HIS A 177 -18.62 -4.67 -14.26
CA HIS A 177 -17.73 -3.61 -14.73
C HIS A 177 -16.37 -3.60 -14.00
N ARG A 178 -16.38 -3.80 -12.68
CA ARG A 178 -15.13 -3.92 -11.90
C ARG A 178 -14.30 -5.13 -12.31
N LEU A 179 -14.92 -6.28 -12.50
CA LEU A 179 -14.24 -7.50 -12.96
C LEU A 179 -13.68 -7.36 -14.38
N GLN A 180 -14.34 -6.60 -15.26
CA GLN A 180 -13.83 -6.28 -16.60
C GLN A 180 -12.58 -5.40 -16.48
N ASN A 181 -12.61 -4.32 -15.71
CA ASN A 181 -11.45 -3.46 -15.48
C ASN A 181 -10.28 -4.23 -14.86
N PHE A 182 -10.59 -5.16 -13.94
CA PHE A 182 -9.59 -6.05 -13.37
C PHE A 182 -8.96 -6.97 -14.42
N ALA A 183 -9.77 -7.61 -15.25
CA ALA A 183 -9.28 -8.49 -16.31
C ALA A 183 -8.40 -7.73 -17.31
N GLU A 184 -8.78 -6.50 -17.71
CA GLU A 184 -7.97 -5.63 -18.56
C GLU A 184 -6.61 -5.30 -17.91
N ALA A 185 -6.59 -4.99 -16.60
CA ALA A 185 -5.36 -4.71 -15.87
C ALA A 185 -4.44 -5.94 -15.80
N VAL A 186 -5.02 -7.12 -15.54
CA VAL A 186 -4.30 -8.40 -15.54
C VAL A 186 -3.71 -8.72 -16.93
N ASP A 187 -4.48 -8.51 -18.01
CA ASP A 187 -3.99 -8.73 -19.37
C ASP A 187 -2.84 -7.79 -19.74
N ALA A 188 -2.92 -6.54 -19.29
CA ALA A 188 -1.84 -5.56 -19.47
C ALA A 188 -0.59 -5.87 -18.63
N GLN A 189 -0.75 -6.58 -17.51
CA GLN A 189 0.34 -6.97 -16.61
C GLN A 189 1.19 -8.12 -17.19
N MET A 190 0.59 -9.02 -17.98
CA MET A 190 1.28 -10.20 -18.49
C MET A 190 2.58 -9.90 -19.24
N PRO A 191 2.64 -8.94 -20.19
CA PRO A 191 3.91 -8.58 -20.85
C PRO A 191 4.91 -7.89 -19.93
N GLU A 192 4.48 -7.24 -18.85
CA GLU A 192 5.39 -6.60 -17.89
C GLU A 192 6.26 -7.63 -17.17
N CYS A 193 5.75 -8.85 -16.92
CA CYS A 193 6.52 -9.94 -16.29
C CYS A 193 7.85 -10.22 -17.01
N ASP A 194 7.88 -10.16 -18.32
CA ASP A 194 9.09 -10.41 -19.11
C ASP A 194 10.06 -9.23 -19.11
N ALA A 195 9.56 -8.03 -18.81
CA ALA A 195 10.36 -6.81 -18.72
C ALA A 195 10.92 -6.57 -17.31
N MET A 196 10.47 -7.32 -16.30
CA MET A 196 10.95 -7.22 -14.93
C MET A 196 12.36 -7.77 -14.79
N GLU A 197 13.19 -7.04 -14.04
CA GLU A 197 14.55 -7.45 -13.73
C GLU A 197 14.77 -7.44 -12.22
N TYR A 198 15.61 -8.36 -11.76
CA TYR A 198 15.95 -8.43 -10.34
C TYR A 198 17.00 -7.38 -9.96
N ARG A 199 16.74 -6.71 -8.84
CA ARG A 199 17.71 -5.87 -8.12
C ARG A 199 17.43 -5.93 -6.62
N GLY A 200 18.35 -6.51 -5.85
CA GLY A 200 18.27 -6.67 -4.40
C GLY A 200 18.56 -5.36 -3.64
N VAL A 201 18.58 -5.49 -2.33
CA VAL A 201 18.82 -4.41 -1.36
C VAL A 201 20.32 -4.23 -1.15
N ASP A 202 20.80 -2.97 -1.13
CA ASP A 202 22.22 -2.64 -0.88
C ASP A 202 22.53 -2.48 0.60
N ARG A 203 21.57 -1.93 1.35
CA ARG A 203 21.74 -1.61 2.76
C ARG A 203 20.56 -2.12 3.59
N PRO A 204 20.64 -3.36 4.05
CA PRO A 204 19.70 -3.84 5.07
C PRO A 204 19.88 -3.05 6.37
N ILE A 205 18.79 -2.76 7.06
CA ILE A 205 18.80 -2.13 8.38
C ILE A 205 17.93 -2.93 9.36
N ASP A 206 18.31 -2.86 10.63
CA ASP A 206 17.54 -3.39 11.75
C ASP A 206 17.14 -2.22 12.66
N GLY A 207 15.84 -1.93 12.77
CA GLY A 207 15.32 -0.87 13.63
C GLY A 207 15.14 0.47 12.94
N SER A 208 16.05 1.44 13.16
CA SER A 208 15.88 2.81 12.68
C SER A 208 17.12 3.38 11.99
N LEU A 209 16.87 4.32 11.06
CA LEU A 209 17.91 5.05 10.35
C LEU A 209 17.40 6.45 9.99
N THR A 210 18.17 7.48 10.30
CA THR A 210 17.89 8.84 9.81
C THR A 210 18.75 9.15 8.60
N LEU A 211 18.12 9.62 7.53
CA LEU A 211 18.77 10.08 6.31
C LEU A 211 18.62 11.60 6.19
N ASP A 212 19.72 12.30 5.89
CA ASP A 212 19.69 13.74 5.57
C ASP A 212 19.76 13.94 4.05
N LEU A 213 18.76 14.62 3.52
CA LEU A 213 18.67 14.98 2.09
C LEU A 213 19.18 16.41 1.81
N GLY A 214 20.01 16.95 2.71
CA GLY A 214 20.47 18.33 2.68
C GLY A 214 19.52 19.27 3.42
N GLY A 215 19.46 19.11 4.75
CA GLY A 215 18.59 19.90 5.64
C GLY A 215 17.13 19.44 5.69
N ARG A 216 16.80 18.33 5.04
CA ARG A 216 15.54 17.59 5.22
C ARG A 216 15.87 16.21 5.76
N SER A 217 15.43 15.94 6.98
CA SER A 217 15.53 14.62 7.61
C SER A 217 14.41 13.70 7.13
N VAL A 218 14.75 12.44 6.90
CA VAL A 218 13.79 11.33 6.74
C VAL A 218 14.14 10.27 7.77
N GLU A 219 13.19 9.98 8.67
CA GLU A 219 13.38 9.03 9.75
C GLU A 219 12.73 7.68 9.36
N LEU A 220 13.57 6.70 9.04
CA LEU A 220 13.14 5.33 8.78
C LEU A 220 13.00 4.60 10.11
N SER A 221 11.93 3.83 10.27
CA SER A 221 11.72 3.04 11.49
C SER A 221 10.94 1.76 11.25
N PHE A 222 11.37 0.69 11.94
CA PHE A 222 10.63 -0.54 12.12
C PHE A 222 10.00 -0.53 13.52
N LEU A 223 8.68 -0.48 13.60
CA LEU A 223 7.96 -0.43 14.88
C LEU A 223 7.52 -1.81 15.39
N GLY A 224 7.88 -2.88 14.71
CA GLY A 224 7.43 -4.22 14.99
C GLY A 224 6.80 -4.85 13.74
N ARG A 225 6.53 -6.15 13.82
CA ARG A 225 5.92 -6.90 12.72
C ARG A 225 4.46 -6.45 12.54
N GLY A 226 4.03 -6.35 11.31
CA GLY A 226 2.70 -5.87 10.96
C GLY A 226 2.05 -6.66 9.84
N ASN A 227 1.98 -6.08 8.64
CA ASN A 227 1.56 -6.78 7.44
C ASN A 227 2.56 -7.88 7.06
N THR A 228 3.86 -7.60 7.31
CA THR A 228 4.98 -8.54 7.17
C THR A 228 5.87 -8.51 8.41
N ALA A 229 6.96 -9.30 8.41
CA ALA A 229 7.95 -9.25 9.48
C ALA A 229 9.01 -8.15 9.28
N GLY A 230 8.87 -7.30 8.27
CA GLY A 230 9.89 -6.31 7.94
C GLY A 230 9.33 -4.98 7.42
N ASP A 231 8.17 -4.54 7.92
CA ASP A 231 7.51 -3.31 7.48
C ASP A 231 8.27 -2.07 7.95
N LEU A 232 8.93 -1.39 7.03
CA LEU A 232 9.69 -0.17 7.28
C LEU A 232 8.85 1.05 6.90
N MET A 233 8.77 2.02 7.79
CA MET A 233 8.10 3.30 7.56
C MET A 233 9.12 4.43 7.36
N ALA A 234 8.67 5.53 6.74
CA ALA A 234 9.45 6.77 6.65
C ALA A 234 8.64 7.95 7.19
N TYR A 235 9.16 8.61 8.22
CA TYR A 235 8.58 9.81 8.79
C TYR A 235 9.33 11.07 8.33
N LEU A 236 8.59 12.10 7.95
CA LEU A 236 9.07 13.41 7.53
C LEU A 236 8.72 14.45 8.62
N PRO A 237 9.64 14.76 9.54
CA PRO A 237 9.35 15.65 10.68
C PRO A 237 8.91 17.06 10.28
N ASP A 238 9.48 17.60 9.21
CA ASP A 238 9.20 18.96 8.73
C ASP A 238 7.77 19.16 8.22
N SER A 239 7.12 18.09 7.77
CA SER A 239 5.74 18.11 7.26
C SER A 239 4.80 17.23 8.07
N LYS A 240 5.29 16.56 9.13
CA LYS A 240 4.54 15.59 9.95
C LYS A 240 3.81 14.55 9.08
N THR A 241 4.50 14.09 8.03
CA THR A 241 3.99 13.13 7.06
C THR A 241 4.62 11.77 7.31
N LEU A 242 3.81 10.71 7.41
CA LEU A 242 4.25 9.33 7.56
C LEU A 242 3.94 8.54 6.27
N LEU A 243 4.94 7.87 5.72
CA LEU A 243 4.83 6.90 4.64
C LEU A 243 4.83 5.51 5.28
N THR A 244 3.78 4.74 5.10
CA THR A 244 3.54 3.53 5.91
C THR A 244 3.79 2.22 5.18
N GLY A 245 3.91 2.22 3.85
CA GLY A 245 3.73 0.97 3.10
C GLY A 245 2.40 0.31 3.50
N ASP A 246 2.35 -1.00 3.45
CA ASP A 246 1.12 -1.77 3.67
C ASP A 246 0.76 -2.02 5.14
N LEU A 247 1.43 -1.35 6.07
CA LEU A 247 0.84 -1.18 7.41
C LEU A 247 -0.52 -0.48 7.31
N VAL A 248 -0.71 0.34 6.27
CA VAL A 248 -1.99 0.98 5.93
C VAL A 248 -2.30 0.77 4.46
N VAL A 249 -3.38 0.08 4.17
CA VAL A 249 -3.95 -0.15 2.83
C VAL A 249 -5.41 0.24 2.82
N TYR A 250 -5.82 1.07 1.88
CA TYR A 250 -7.21 1.49 1.71
C TYR A 250 -7.82 0.85 0.45
N PRO A 251 -9.10 0.43 0.46
CA PRO A 251 -10.15 0.72 1.44
C PRO A 251 -10.31 -0.31 2.57
N PHE A 252 -9.52 -1.35 2.61
CA PHE A 252 -9.49 -2.35 3.69
C PHE A 252 -8.06 -2.83 3.93
N PRO A 253 -7.72 -3.30 5.15
CA PRO A 253 -6.40 -3.86 5.43
C PRO A 253 -6.16 -5.10 4.56
N PHE A 254 -5.02 -5.15 3.88
CA PHE A 254 -4.60 -6.31 3.11
C PHE A 254 -3.72 -7.21 4.00
N ALA A 255 -4.11 -8.46 4.18
CA ALA A 255 -3.54 -9.33 5.19
C ALA A 255 -3.29 -10.73 4.62
N THR A 256 -2.19 -10.90 3.90
CA THR A 256 -1.81 -12.22 3.37
C THR A 256 -1.16 -13.07 4.45
N GLU A 257 -0.18 -12.53 5.15
CA GLU A 257 0.59 -13.20 6.20
C GLU A 257 0.78 -12.31 7.44
N PRO A 258 -0.30 -11.69 7.99
CA PRO A 258 -0.19 -10.65 8.99
C PRO A 258 0.24 -11.19 10.36
N TYR A 259 0.88 -10.32 11.13
CA TYR A 259 1.19 -10.51 12.54
C TYR A 259 0.13 -9.82 13.38
N VAL A 260 -1.07 -10.40 13.45
CA VAL A 260 -2.31 -9.74 13.89
C VAL A 260 -2.15 -9.00 15.21
N THR A 261 -1.60 -9.67 16.24
CA THR A 261 -1.42 -9.08 17.56
C THR A 261 -0.39 -7.95 17.58
N GLU A 262 0.73 -8.12 16.87
CA GLU A 262 1.80 -7.12 16.81
C GLU A 262 1.40 -5.95 15.91
N TRP A 263 0.73 -6.23 14.78
CA TRP A 263 0.24 -5.19 13.89
C TRP A 263 -0.73 -4.24 14.58
N ALA A 264 -1.65 -4.76 15.40
CA ALA A 264 -2.51 -3.91 16.23
C ALA A 264 -1.69 -2.95 17.11
N ALA A 265 -0.62 -3.45 17.75
CA ALA A 265 0.25 -2.62 18.57
C ALA A 265 1.04 -1.57 17.75
N VAL A 266 1.51 -1.93 16.54
CA VAL A 266 2.14 -1.00 15.59
C VAL A 266 1.16 0.10 15.21
N MET A 267 -0.09 -0.24 14.86
CA MET A 267 -1.12 0.76 14.52
C MET A 267 -1.40 1.72 15.67
N ARG A 268 -1.43 1.25 16.93
CA ARG A 268 -1.56 2.13 18.11
C ARG A 268 -0.36 3.05 18.30
N ARG A 269 0.86 2.60 17.99
CA ARG A 269 2.04 3.47 17.99
C ARG A 269 1.94 4.55 16.92
N ILE A 270 1.50 4.21 15.71
CA ILE A 270 1.25 5.19 14.62
C ILE A 270 0.17 6.19 15.05
N GLU A 271 -0.92 5.73 15.66
CA GLU A 271 -1.99 6.60 16.16
C GLU A 271 -1.47 7.62 17.20
N ALA A 272 -0.50 7.24 18.03
CA ALA A 272 0.09 8.11 19.04
C ALA A 272 1.08 9.13 18.47
N MET A 273 1.60 8.96 17.25
CA MET A 273 2.56 9.91 16.64
C MET A 273 1.90 11.27 16.35
N ASP A 274 2.69 12.32 16.34
CA ASP A 274 2.25 13.67 15.91
C ASP A 274 2.28 13.75 14.37
N LEU A 275 1.15 13.43 13.75
CA LEU A 275 0.99 13.35 12.30
C LEU A 275 -0.10 14.29 11.80
N THR A 276 0.16 14.91 10.64
CA THR A 276 -0.83 15.67 9.86
C THR A 276 -1.23 14.94 8.59
N ARG A 277 -0.40 14.00 8.11
CA ARG A 277 -0.66 13.20 6.90
C ARG A 277 -0.12 11.80 7.07
N ILE A 278 -0.86 10.86 6.51
CA ILE A 278 -0.46 9.45 6.38
C ILE A 278 -0.61 9.08 4.91
N VAL A 279 0.46 8.56 4.33
CA VAL A 279 0.47 8.05 2.96
C VAL A 279 0.52 6.54 3.03
N PRO A 280 -0.58 5.86 2.70
CA PRO A 280 -0.66 4.41 2.73
C PRO A 280 0.17 3.77 1.60
N GLY A 281 0.40 2.46 1.66
CA GLY A 281 0.97 1.71 0.55
C GLY A 281 0.04 1.73 -0.67
N HIS A 282 -1.27 1.67 -0.45
CA HIS A 282 -2.30 1.78 -1.48
C HIS A 282 -3.43 2.70 -1.04
N GLY A 283 -3.96 3.47 -2.00
CA GLY A 283 -5.08 4.38 -1.78
C GLY A 283 -4.69 5.84 -1.53
N PRO A 284 -5.65 6.70 -1.15
CA PRO A 284 -5.44 8.13 -1.06
C PRO A 284 -4.67 8.55 0.20
N VAL A 285 -4.08 9.75 0.15
CA VAL A 285 -3.49 10.40 1.34
C VAL A 285 -4.57 10.64 2.40
N MET A 286 -4.26 10.30 3.64
CA MET A 286 -5.12 10.50 4.80
C MET A 286 -4.65 11.72 5.59
N ASN A 287 -5.57 12.61 5.96
CA ASN A 287 -5.29 13.84 6.70
C ASN A 287 -5.65 13.74 8.19
N ASP A 288 -6.06 12.57 8.64
CA ASP A 288 -6.33 12.23 10.04
C ASP A 288 -5.99 10.76 10.32
N LYS A 289 -6.17 10.34 11.56
CA LYS A 289 -5.83 8.99 12.03
C LYS A 289 -7.04 8.07 12.17
N THR A 290 -8.20 8.44 11.67
CA THR A 290 -9.43 7.67 11.83
C THR A 290 -9.28 6.27 11.24
N TYR A 291 -8.76 6.17 10.02
CA TYR A 291 -8.55 4.89 9.37
C TYR A 291 -7.50 4.02 10.09
N VAL A 292 -6.41 4.63 10.59
CA VAL A 292 -5.39 3.92 11.41
C VAL A 292 -6.02 3.32 12.66
N ARG A 293 -6.91 4.07 13.33
CA ARG A 293 -7.67 3.60 14.49
C ARG A 293 -8.59 2.46 14.11
N ASP A 294 -9.32 2.55 13.00
CA ASP A 294 -10.20 1.49 12.52
C ASP A 294 -9.45 0.19 12.25
N VAL A 295 -8.26 0.28 11.65
CA VAL A 295 -7.38 -0.89 11.42
C VAL A 295 -6.90 -1.47 12.76
N ALA A 296 -6.48 -0.65 13.71
CA ALA A 296 -6.09 -1.12 15.04
C ALA A 296 -7.25 -1.85 15.74
N GLU A 297 -8.47 -1.27 15.71
CA GLU A 297 -9.64 -1.84 16.34
C GLU A 297 -10.06 -3.20 15.76
N VAL A 298 -10.00 -3.39 14.44
CA VAL A 298 -10.34 -4.69 13.84
C VAL A 298 -9.31 -5.75 14.20
N LEU A 299 -8.01 -5.43 14.17
CA LEU A 299 -6.95 -6.37 14.57
C LEU A 299 -7.02 -6.74 16.05
N GLU A 300 -7.27 -5.78 16.93
CA GLU A 300 -7.51 -6.01 18.36
C GLU A 300 -8.76 -6.88 18.60
N SER A 301 -9.82 -6.64 17.83
CA SER A 301 -11.04 -7.42 17.91
C SER A 301 -10.80 -8.88 17.51
N ILE A 302 -10.07 -9.13 16.40
CA ILE A 302 -9.70 -10.49 16.00
C ILE A 302 -8.89 -11.16 17.11
N SER A 303 -7.84 -10.53 17.60
CA SER A 303 -6.96 -11.09 18.62
C SER A 303 -7.71 -11.37 19.93
N SER A 304 -8.54 -10.44 20.41
CA SER A 304 -9.26 -10.58 21.68
C SER A 304 -10.35 -11.64 21.60
N GLN A 305 -11.16 -11.66 20.54
CA GLN A 305 -12.20 -12.68 20.36
C GLN A 305 -11.57 -14.07 20.19
N ALA A 306 -10.52 -14.20 19.36
CA ALA A 306 -9.82 -15.46 19.15
C ALA A 306 -9.31 -16.04 20.48
N LYS A 307 -8.61 -15.23 21.28
CA LYS A 307 -8.10 -15.64 22.61
C LYS A 307 -9.22 -16.05 23.57
N ALA A 308 -10.39 -15.41 23.49
CA ALA A 308 -11.52 -15.69 24.37
C ALA A 308 -12.26 -17.00 24.03
N VAL A 309 -12.32 -17.37 22.74
CA VAL A 309 -13.13 -18.51 22.27
C VAL A 309 -12.31 -19.75 21.90
N TYR A 310 -11.00 -19.60 21.71
CA TYR A 310 -10.12 -20.70 21.33
C TYR A 310 -10.08 -21.79 22.41
N GLN A 311 -10.17 -23.04 21.97
CA GLN A 311 -9.96 -24.23 22.79
C GLN A 311 -8.98 -25.16 22.09
N PRO A 312 -8.13 -25.90 22.84
CA PRO A 312 -7.22 -26.88 22.26
C PRO A 312 -7.94 -27.88 21.34
N GLY A 313 -7.40 -28.08 20.14
CA GLY A 313 -8.00 -28.95 19.11
C GLY A 313 -8.99 -28.27 18.19
N MET A 314 -9.33 -26.98 18.40
CA MET A 314 -10.18 -26.22 17.47
C MET A 314 -9.46 -25.99 16.13
N THR A 315 -10.18 -26.19 15.03
CA THR A 315 -9.68 -25.87 13.68
C THR A 315 -9.78 -24.37 13.39
N ALA A 316 -9.07 -23.88 12.34
CA ALA A 316 -9.20 -22.50 11.89
C ALA A 316 -10.64 -22.16 11.46
N ASP A 317 -11.34 -23.09 10.78
CA ASP A 317 -12.73 -22.91 10.39
C ASP A 317 -13.66 -22.72 11.60
N GLN A 318 -13.51 -23.57 12.63
CA GLN A 318 -14.27 -23.44 13.86
C GLN A 318 -13.98 -22.14 14.62
N LEU A 319 -12.74 -21.63 14.52
CA LEU A 319 -12.40 -20.32 15.10
C LEU A 319 -13.09 -19.20 14.31
N ARG A 320 -13.04 -19.26 12.96
CA ARG A 320 -13.71 -18.27 12.09
C ARG A 320 -15.22 -18.15 12.35
N GLU A 321 -15.89 -19.26 12.57
CA GLU A 321 -17.33 -19.28 12.89
C GLU A 321 -17.69 -18.56 14.21
N LYS A 322 -16.73 -18.45 15.14
CA LYS A 322 -16.95 -17.83 16.46
C LYS A 322 -16.57 -16.36 16.54
N ILE A 323 -15.88 -15.82 15.51
CA ILE A 323 -15.42 -14.44 15.51
C ILE A 323 -16.39 -13.58 14.69
N ASP A 324 -17.00 -12.59 15.34
CA ASP A 324 -17.88 -11.64 14.67
C ASP A 324 -17.13 -10.34 14.30
N LEU A 325 -17.01 -10.09 12.99
CA LEU A 325 -16.45 -8.88 12.42
C LEU A 325 -17.49 -8.08 11.63
N SER A 326 -18.77 -8.34 11.78
CA SER A 326 -19.84 -7.72 10.97
C SER A 326 -19.80 -6.20 11.02
N ARG A 327 -19.65 -5.61 12.22
CA ARG A 327 -19.55 -4.17 12.42
C ARG A 327 -18.36 -3.53 11.67
N PHE A 328 -17.25 -4.24 11.57
CA PHE A 328 -16.07 -3.76 10.83
C PHE A 328 -16.26 -3.92 9.33
N SER A 329 -16.80 -5.06 8.89
CA SER A 329 -17.13 -5.31 7.49
C SER A 329 -18.04 -4.22 6.94
N ASP A 330 -19.05 -3.77 7.70
CA ASP A 330 -19.93 -2.66 7.31
C ASP A 330 -19.19 -1.31 7.33
N ARG A 331 -18.33 -1.07 8.35
CA ARG A 331 -17.54 0.15 8.49
C ARG A 331 -16.58 0.34 7.31
N PHE A 332 -15.79 -0.68 6.96
CA PHE A 332 -14.80 -0.59 5.88
C PHE A 332 -15.44 -0.60 4.49
N SER A 333 -16.57 -1.30 4.33
CA SER A 333 -17.21 -1.41 3.01
C SER A 333 -18.07 -0.21 2.63
N HIS A 334 -18.55 0.58 3.60
CA HIS A 334 -19.51 1.65 3.37
C HIS A 334 -20.72 1.19 2.51
N GLY A 335 -21.12 -0.08 2.66
CA GLY A 335 -22.21 -0.69 1.90
C GLY A 335 -21.83 -1.22 0.52
N ASP A 336 -20.58 -1.10 0.10
CA ASP A 336 -20.10 -1.68 -1.15
C ASP A 336 -19.84 -3.19 -0.99
N ALA A 337 -20.63 -4.00 -1.71
CA ALA A 337 -20.56 -5.45 -1.60
C ALA A 337 -19.22 -6.06 -2.10
N PHE A 338 -18.53 -5.41 -3.03
CA PHE A 338 -17.22 -5.88 -3.51
C PHE A 338 -16.15 -5.62 -2.43
N ILE A 339 -16.11 -4.41 -1.85
CA ILE A 339 -15.20 -4.09 -0.75
C ILE A 339 -15.49 -4.99 0.45
N LYS A 340 -16.78 -5.21 0.78
CA LYS A 340 -17.20 -6.13 1.85
C LYS A 340 -16.64 -7.54 1.65
N GLY A 341 -16.79 -8.08 0.45
CA GLY A 341 -16.29 -9.42 0.12
C GLY A 341 -14.76 -9.54 0.26
N ASN A 342 -14.01 -8.53 -0.18
CA ASN A 342 -12.57 -8.51 -0.03
C ASN A 342 -12.13 -8.32 1.42
N PHE A 343 -12.77 -7.41 2.19
CA PHE A 343 -12.53 -7.27 3.62
C PHE A 343 -12.74 -8.60 4.35
N ASP A 344 -13.85 -9.29 4.06
CA ASP A 344 -14.17 -10.57 4.69
C ASP A 344 -13.10 -11.63 4.33
N ALA A 345 -12.64 -11.69 3.07
CA ALA A 345 -11.56 -12.60 2.66
C ALA A 345 -10.25 -12.33 3.41
N GLN A 346 -9.87 -11.07 3.59
CA GLN A 346 -8.64 -10.69 4.28
C GLN A 346 -8.75 -10.85 5.80
N MET A 347 -9.81 -10.29 6.41
CA MET A 347 -9.92 -10.22 7.87
C MET A 347 -10.56 -11.49 8.48
N LYS A 348 -11.65 -12.02 7.90
CA LYS A 348 -12.26 -13.27 8.37
C LYS A 348 -11.56 -14.51 7.85
N GLY A 349 -10.90 -14.41 6.66
CA GLY A 349 -10.04 -15.46 6.12
C GLY A 349 -8.65 -15.40 6.72
N SER A 350 -7.74 -14.76 6.00
CA SER A 350 -6.29 -14.81 6.26
C SER A 350 -5.90 -14.37 7.67
N ALA A 351 -6.45 -13.25 8.19
CA ALA A 351 -6.05 -12.74 9.50
C ALA A 351 -6.50 -13.68 10.66
N ILE A 352 -7.68 -14.29 10.58
CA ILE A 352 -8.12 -15.26 11.60
C ILE A 352 -7.32 -16.56 11.49
N ASP A 353 -6.96 -17.01 10.27
CA ASP A 353 -6.12 -18.18 10.07
C ASP A 353 -4.73 -17.99 10.69
N ARG A 354 -4.14 -16.81 10.50
CA ARG A 354 -2.86 -16.45 11.15
C ARG A 354 -3.01 -16.39 12.67
N MET A 355 -4.09 -15.82 13.18
CA MET A 355 -4.36 -15.81 14.62
C MET A 355 -4.50 -17.24 15.18
N TRP A 356 -5.15 -18.15 14.45
CA TRP A 356 -5.20 -19.56 14.81
C TRP A 356 -3.80 -20.21 14.85
N GLN A 357 -2.94 -19.90 13.88
CA GLN A 357 -1.55 -20.36 13.85
C GLN A 357 -0.75 -19.84 15.05
N GLU A 358 -0.95 -18.55 15.42
CA GLU A 358 -0.36 -17.97 16.63
C GLU A 358 -0.77 -18.75 17.90
N LEU A 359 -2.08 -19.05 18.05
CA LEU A 359 -2.63 -19.71 19.22
C LEU A 359 -2.24 -21.19 19.34
N THR A 360 -2.01 -21.85 18.19
CA THR A 360 -1.63 -23.28 18.16
C THR A 360 -0.12 -23.51 18.17
N GLY A 361 0.69 -22.46 18.03
CA GLY A 361 2.11 -22.57 17.83
C GLY A 361 2.50 -23.20 16.47
N GLN A 362 1.55 -23.31 15.53
CA GLN A 362 1.77 -23.83 14.18
C GLN A 362 2.23 -22.78 13.21
N TRP A 363 2.54 -21.61 13.72
CA TRP A 363 3.05 -20.53 12.91
C TRP A 363 4.31 -20.93 12.17
N LYS A 364 4.26 -20.78 10.86
CA LYS A 364 5.46 -20.83 10.01
C LYS A 364 5.89 -19.38 9.75
N PRO A 365 7.12 -19.01 10.07
CA PRO A 365 7.67 -17.74 9.61
C PRO A 365 7.52 -17.62 8.09
N GLU A 366 7.38 -16.37 7.63
CA GLU A 366 7.44 -16.07 6.20
C GLU A 366 8.80 -16.58 5.63
N GLY A 367 8.77 -17.23 4.50
CA GLY A 367 9.96 -17.71 3.78
C GLY A 367 10.27 -19.16 3.93
#